data_05f3d34d4d97ce6191128b642d655b24
#
_entry.id   05f3d34d4d97ce6191128b642d655b24
#
_cell.length_a   1.000
_cell.length_b   1.000
_cell.length_c   1.000
_cell.angle_alpha   90.00
_cell.angle_beta   90.00
_cell.angle_gamma   90.00
#
_symmetry.space_group_name_H-M   'P 1'
#
loop_
_entity.id
_entity.type
_entity.pdbx_description
1 polymer ?
#
loop_
_entity_poly.entity_id
_entity_poly.type
_entity_poly.pdbx_seq_one_letter_code
_entity_poly.pdbx_strand_id
1 'polypeptide(L)'
;MAQAENEKTYDISAEKYFKAISDYESYPKHVDGMKKVSVQRNGSEITAQYELSMMSKDMSYSLKVKENPAAGELSWTLIESEFFKVNNGAWKIESTGPDSCKVRYSLEVEFTFGVPAFILKPMMKSTLPTMMDGFYNWAKKQ
;
A
#
# COMPACT_ATOMS: atom_id res chain seq x y z
N MET A 1 1.38 -1.37 18.89
CA MET A 1 1.37 -0.84 17.53
C MET A 1 2.53 -1.45 16.74
N ALA A 2 2.29 -1.95 15.54
CA ALA A 2 3.35 -2.56 14.73
C ALA A 2 3.73 -1.64 13.59
N GLN A 3 5.04 -1.50 13.37
CA GLN A 3 5.61 -0.69 12.31
C GLN A 3 6.55 -1.54 11.47
N ALA A 4 6.55 -1.32 10.16
CA ALA A 4 7.47 -1.96 9.24
C ALA A 4 7.83 -1.00 8.12
N GLU A 5 9.04 -1.16 7.60
CA GLU A 5 9.55 -0.35 6.52
C GLU A 5 10.40 -1.23 5.62
N ASN A 6 10.30 -1.03 4.31
CA ASN A 6 11.13 -1.73 3.35
C ASN A 6 11.53 -0.79 2.22
N GLU A 7 12.72 -0.99 1.69
CA GLU A 7 13.25 -0.19 0.61
C GLU A 7 13.90 -1.10 -0.42
N LYS A 8 13.62 -0.86 -1.69
CA LYS A 8 14.16 -1.67 -2.76
C LYS A 8 14.28 -0.85 -4.05
N THR A 9 15.29 -1.16 -4.86
CA THR A 9 15.48 -0.55 -6.17
C THR A 9 14.92 -1.47 -7.25
N TYR A 10 14.18 -0.87 -8.20
CA TYR A 10 13.56 -1.59 -9.31
C TYR A 10 14.04 -1.04 -10.65
N ASP A 11 14.12 -1.91 -11.65
CA ASP A 11 14.51 -1.54 -13.01
C ASP A 11 13.27 -1.13 -13.84
N ILE A 12 12.57 -0.13 -13.33
CA ILE A 12 11.42 0.48 -13.99
C ILE A 12 11.38 1.96 -13.61
N SER A 13 10.84 2.82 -14.47
CA SER A 13 10.80 4.25 -14.17
C SER A 13 9.93 4.55 -12.94
N ALA A 14 10.30 5.59 -12.20
CA ALA A 14 9.53 6.05 -11.05
C ALA A 14 8.09 6.38 -11.44
N GLU A 15 7.87 6.96 -12.61
CA GLU A 15 6.56 7.31 -13.12
C GLU A 15 5.67 6.08 -13.31
N LYS A 16 6.21 5.01 -13.89
CA LYS A 16 5.46 3.77 -14.09
C LYS A 16 5.11 3.09 -12.78
N TYR A 17 6.05 3.08 -11.83
CA TYR A 17 5.80 2.49 -10.52
C TYR A 17 4.73 3.29 -9.78
N PHE A 18 4.82 4.62 -9.79
CA PHE A 18 3.83 5.48 -9.15
C PHE A 18 2.44 5.26 -9.76
N LYS A 19 2.36 5.14 -11.06
CA LYS A 19 1.09 4.87 -11.74
C LYS A 19 0.48 3.56 -11.27
N ALA A 20 1.29 2.54 -11.04
CA ALA A 20 0.80 1.25 -10.54
C ALA A 20 0.24 1.36 -9.12
N ILE A 21 0.94 2.05 -8.22
CA ILE A 21 0.46 2.18 -6.83
C ILE A 21 -0.74 3.10 -6.69
N SER A 22 -0.96 3.99 -7.64
CA SER A 22 -2.12 4.90 -7.65
C SER A 22 -3.30 4.35 -8.45
N ASP A 23 -3.18 3.18 -9.03
CA ASP A 23 -4.26 2.48 -9.73
C ASP A 23 -5.00 1.57 -8.74
N TYR A 24 -5.72 2.19 -7.80
CA TYR A 24 -6.34 1.50 -6.66
C TYR A 24 -7.33 0.43 -7.07
N GLU A 25 -8.14 0.71 -8.10
CA GLU A 25 -9.19 -0.21 -8.53
C GLU A 25 -8.64 -1.49 -9.15
N SER A 26 -7.37 -1.50 -9.54
CA SER A 26 -6.69 -2.69 -10.06
C SER A 26 -6.05 -3.55 -8.98
N TYR A 27 -6.02 -3.09 -7.73
CA TYR A 27 -5.40 -3.82 -6.61
C TYR A 27 -5.89 -5.27 -6.50
N PRO A 28 -7.19 -5.58 -6.64
CA PRO A 28 -7.63 -6.97 -6.55
C PRO A 28 -6.97 -7.91 -7.56
N LYS A 29 -6.45 -7.36 -8.66
CA LYS A 29 -5.83 -8.16 -9.73
C LYS A 29 -4.41 -8.61 -9.39
N HIS A 30 -3.73 -7.95 -8.44
CA HIS A 30 -2.32 -8.25 -8.15
C HIS A 30 -1.92 -8.15 -6.68
N VAL A 31 -2.84 -7.77 -5.79
CA VAL A 31 -2.58 -7.75 -4.35
C VAL A 31 -3.33 -8.91 -3.72
N ASP A 32 -2.58 -9.85 -3.13
CA ASP A 32 -3.17 -11.04 -2.52
C ASP A 32 -4.12 -10.67 -1.38
N GLY A 33 -5.29 -11.30 -1.37
CA GLY A 33 -6.31 -11.08 -0.36
C GLY A 33 -7.20 -9.87 -0.60
N MET A 34 -6.84 -8.99 -1.51
CA MET A 34 -7.65 -7.82 -1.83
C MET A 34 -8.81 -8.23 -2.72
N LYS A 35 -10.06 -7.98 -2.29
CA LYS A 35 -11.27 -8.36 -3.01
C LYS A 35 -11.82 -7.23 -3.86
N LYS A 36 -11.85 -6.02 -3.32
CA LYS A 36 -12.45 -4.87 -3.98
C LYS A 36 -11.86 -3.57 -3.45
N VAL A 37 -11.69 -2.60 -4.33
CA VAL A 37 -11.30 -1.23 -3.97
C VAL A 37 -12.22 -0.26 -4.69
N SER A 38 -12.83 0.66 -3.95
CA SER A 38 -13.66 1.74 -4.48
C SER A 38 -13.04 3.08 -4.11
N VAL A 39 -13.03 4.02 -5.05
CA VAL A 39 -12.30 5.27 -4.89
C VAL A 39 -13.19 6.47 -5.21
N GLN A 40 -13.12 7.49 -4.36
CA GLN A 40 -13.71 8.80 -4.62
C GLN A 40 -12.59 9.84 -4.61
N ARG A 41 -12.51 10.63 -5.66
CA ARG A 41 -11.48 11.65 -5.82
C ARG A 41 -12.05 13.04 -5.64
N ASN A 42 -11.37 13.87 -4.87
CA ASN A 42 -11.72 15.27 -4.66
C ASN A 42 -10.43 16.09 -4.67
N GLY A 43 -10.01 16.51 -5.86
CA GLY A 43 -8.73 17.19 -6.04
C GLY A 43 -7.57 16.23 -5.77
N SER A 44 -6.65 16.63 -4.91
CA SER A 44 -5.51 15.80 -4.51
C SER A 44 -5.84 14.85 -3.36
N GLU A 45 -7.02 14.97 -2.76
CA GLU A 45 -7.49 14.08 -1.71
C GLU A 45 -8.31 12.95 -2.30
N ILE A 46 -8.09 11.75 -1.80
CA ILE A 46 -8.73 10.54 -2.28
C ILE A 46 -9.25 9.79 -1.08
N THR A 47 -10.51 9.35 -1.16
CA THR A 47 -11.08 8.43 -0.19
C THR A 47 -11.15 7.06 -0.85
N ALA A 48 -10.44 6.10 -0.30
CA ALA A 48 -10.41 4.74 -0.84
C ALA A 48 -11.03 3.77 0.18
N GLN A 49 -11.93 2.92 -0.31
CA GLN A 49 -12.56 1.88 0.49
C GLN A 49 -12.04 0.53 0.01
N TYR A 50 -11.58 -0.28 0.94
CA TYR A 50 -10.96 -1.57 0.66
C TYR A 50 -11.76 -2.69 1.31
N GLU A 51 -11.88 -3.79 0.58
CA GLU A 51 -12.39 -5.06 1.11
C GLU A 51 -11.33 -6.11 0.87
N LEU A 52 -10.90 -6.79 1.92
CA LEU A 52 -9.87 -7.82 1.82
C LEU A 52 -10.12 -8.97 2.78
N SER A 53 -9.47 -10.09 2.52
CA SER A 53 -9.43 -11.25 3.41
C SER A 53 -8.03 -11.39 3.97
N MET A 54 -7.91 -11.46 5.30
CA MET A 54 -6.64 -11.66 5.98
C MET A 54 -6.88 -12.45 7.25
N MET A 55 -6.00 -13.42 7.55
CA MET A 55 -6.11 -14.26 8.75
C MET A 55 -7.50 -14.93 8.87
N SER A 56 -8.04 -15.41 7.75
CA SER A 56 -9.37 -16.05 7.65
C SER A 56 -10.53 -15.12 8.03
N LYS A 57 -10.31 -13.81 7.98
CA LYS A 57 -11.35 -12.81 8.23
C LYS A 57 -11.53 -11.91 7.01
N ASP A 58 -12.78 -11.58 6.73
CA ASP A 58 -13.12 -10.55 5.76
C ASP A 58 -13.10 -9.20 6.47
N MET A 59 -12.34 -8.27 5.93
CA MET A 59 -12.15 -6.95 6.51
C MET A 59 -12.51 -5.87 5.51
N SER A 60 -13.06 -4.77 6.01
CA SER A 60 -13.25 -3.56 5.22
C SER A 60 -12.70 -2.37 5.99
N TYR A 61 -12.18 -1.40 5.25
CA TYR A 61 -11.68 -0.17 5.85
C TYR A 61 -11.62 0.94 4.81
N SER A 62 -11.62 2.18 5.31
CA SER A 62 -11.54 3.36 4.46
C SER A 62 -10.30 4.16 4.83
N LEU A 63 -9.57 4.60 3.82
CA LEU A 63 -8.36 5.39 3.98
C LEU A 63 -8.51 6.74 3.30
N LYS A 64 -7.93 7.75 3.92
CA LYS A 64 -7.71 9.04 3.28
C LYS A 64 -6.32 9.01 2.65
N VAL A 65 -6.26 9.14 1.34
CA VAL A 65 -5.02 9.04 0.58
C VAL A 65 -4.66 10.40 0.03
N LYS A 66 -3.39 10.76 0.13
CA LYS A 66 -2.84 11.97 -0.49
C LYS A 66 -1.78 11.58 -1.48
N GLU A 67 -1.89 12.08 -2.70
CA GLU A 67 -0.94 11.84 -3.78
C GLU A 67 -0.17 13.12 -4.09
N ASN A 68 1.15 12.97 -4.23
CA ASN A 68 2.02 14.01 -4.74
C ASN A 68 2.92 13.41 -5.82
N PRO A 69 2.42 13.25 -7.05
CA PRO A 69 3.19 12.60 -8.12
C PRO A 69 4.49 13.30 -8.45
N ALA A 70 4.54 14.62 -8.33
CA ALA A 70 5.75 15.38 -8.63
C ALA A 70 6.89 15.04 -7.66
N ALA A 71 6.57 14.73 -6.41
CA ALA A 71 7.55 14.32 -5.41
C ALA A 71 7.71 12.80 -5.31
N GLY A 72 6.89 12.03 -6.03
CA GLY A 72 6.87 10.57 -5.94
C GLY A 72 6.35 10.06 -4.61
N GLU A 73 5.45 10.79 -3.98
CA GLU A 73 4.93 10.46 -2.65
C GLU A 73 3.44 10.15 -2.68
N LEU A 74 3.06 9.14 -1.93
CA LEU A 74 1.67 8.75 -1.69
C LEU A 74 1.58 8.31 -0.24
N SER A 75 0.65 8.90 0.51
CA SER A 75 0.48 8.58 1.93
C SER A 75 -0.98 8.37 2.25
N TRP A 76 -1.24 7.65 3.34
CA TRP A 76 -2.61 7.40 3.78
C TRP A 76 -2.72 7.39 5.29
N THR A 77 -3.95 7.69 5.75
CA THR A 77 -4.34 7.58 7.14
C THR A 77 -5.70 6.88 7.21
N LEU A 78 -5.95 6.20 8.31
CA LEU A 78 -7.22 5.50 8.51
C LEU A 78 -8.35 6.50 8.75
N ILE A 79 -9.46 6.33 8.02
CA ILE A 79 -10.70 7.06 8.28
C ILE A 79 -11.58 6.23 9.21
N GLU A 80 -11.86 4.99 8.83
CA GLU A 80 -12.80 4.14 9.53
C GLU A 80 -12.52 2.68 9.29
N SER A 81 -12.61 1.86 10.34
CA SER A 81 -12.58 0.40 10.25
C SER A 81 -13.06 -0.21 11.56
N GLU A 82 -13.70 -1.38 11.46
CA GLU A 82 -14.00 -2.22 12.63
C GLU A 82 -12.78 -3.05 13.03
N PHE A 83 -11.81 -3.22 12.14
CA PHE A 83 -10.68 -4.14 12.30
C PHE A 83 -9.37 -3.45 12.63
N PHE A 84 -9.19 -2.21 12.20
CA PHE A 84 -7.98 -1.43 12.46
C PHE A 84 -8.26 -0.28 13.40
N LYS A 85 -7.41 -0.10 14.40
CA LYS A 85 -7.33 1.15 15.17
C LYS A 85 -6.40 2.13 14.49
N VAL A 86 -5.33 1.62 13.87
CA VAL A 86 -4.34 2.42 13.14
C VAL A 86 -4.02 1.70 11.84
N ASN A 87 -4.00 2.45 10.75
CA ASN A 87 -3.50 1.99 9.45
C ASN A 87 -3.01 3.23 8.71
N ASN A 88 -1.75 3.55 8.91
CA ASN A 88 -1.09 4.71 8.30
C ASN A 88 0.13 4.22 7.54
N GLY A 89 0.47 4.92 6.48
CA GLY A 89 1.68 4.57 5.77
C GLY A 89 2.00 5.53 4.64
N ALA A 90 3.07 5.22 3.95
CA ALA A 90 3.53 6.03 2.84
C ALA A 90 4.36 5.24 1.85
N TRP A 91 4.27 5.63 0.61
CA TRP A 91 5.19 5.27 -0.46
C TRP A 91 6.03 6.48 -0.78
N LYS A 92 7.33 6.25 -0.98
CA LYS A 92 8.22 7.27 -1.52
C LYS A 92 9.01 6.66 -2.66
N ILE A 93 8.86 7.23 -3.85
CA ILE A 93 9.49 6.71 -5.06
C ILE A 93 10.43 7.78 -5.59
N GLU A 94 11.70 7.42 -5.68
CA GLU A 94 12.77 8.30 -6.14
C GLU A 94 13.34 7.77 -7.44
N SER A 95 13.39 8.61 -8.48
CA SER A 95 13.99 8.23 -9.74
C SER A 95 15.52 8.12 -9.57
N THR A 96 16.08 7.00 -10.00
CA THR A 96 17.53 6.78 -10.01
C THR A 96 18.08 6.70 -11.42
N GLY A 97 17.21 6.88 -12.42
CA GLY A 97 17.55 6.87 -13.83
C GLY A 97 16.28 6.82 -14.67
N PRO A 98 16.38 6.88 -16.01
CA PRO A 98 15.18 6.87 -16.87
C PRO A 98 14.37 5.58 -16.75
N ASP A 99 15.02 4.47 -16.40
CA ASP A 99 14.37 3.16 -16.28
C ASP A 99 14.69 2.50 -14.94
N SER A 100 14.87 3.30 -13.89
CA SER A 100 15.09 2.77 -12.54
C SER A 100 14.56 3.70 -11.48
N CYS A 101 14.16 3.12 -10.36
CA CYS A 101 13.69 3.89 -9.21
C CYS A 101 13.97 3.15 -7.91
N LYS A 102 14.02 3.93 -6.83
CA LYS A 102 14.16 3.43 -5.48
C LYS A 102 12.82 3.64 -4.79
N VAL A 103 12.26 2.57 -4.25
CA VAL A 103 10.94 2.57 -3.63
C VAL A 103 11.07 2.29 -2.15
N ARG A 104 10.50 3.17 -1.34
CA ARG A 104 10.39 3.00 0.10
C ARG A 104 8.93 2.88 0.47
N TYR A 105 8.59 1.87 1.25
CA TYR A 105 7.24 1.65 1.78
C TYR A 105 7.33 1.57 3.29
N SER A 106 6.51 2.36 3.96
CA SER A 106 6.40 2.34 5.43
C SER A 106 4.96 2.12 5.83
N LEU A 107 4.75 1.33 6.88
CA LEU A 107 3.41 0.96 7.36
C LEU A 107 3.38 0.89 8.86
N GLU A 108 2.32 1.44 9.45
CA GLU A 108 2.01 1.35 10.87
C GLU A 108 0.59 0.85 11.01
N VAL A 109 0.42 -0.28 11.68
CA VAL A 109 -0.91 -0.86 11.90
C VAL A 109 -1.12 -1.27 13.35
N GLU A 110 -2.38 -1.16 13.79
CA GLU A 110 -2.87 -1.73 15.03
C GLU A 110 -4.27 -2.25 14.78
N PHE A 111 -4.51 -3.50 15.17
CA PHE A 111 -5.82 -4.11 15.03
C PHE A 111 -6.68 -3.87 16.26
N THR A 112 -8.02 -3.88 16.08
CA THR A 112 -8.97 -3.78 17.18
C THR A 112 -9.06 -5.08 17.98
N PHE A 113 -8.69 -6.21 17.35
CA PHE A 113 -8.57 -7.51 18.03
C PHE A 113 -7.11 -7.80 18.34
N GLY A 114 -6.88 -8.60 19.38
CA GLY A 114 -5.51 -8.88 19.81
C GLY A 114 -4.74 -9.74 18.84
N VAL A 115 -3.68 -9.18 18.27
CA VAL A 115 -2.70 -9.92 17.47
C VAL A 115 -1.35 -9.72 18.14
N PRO A 116 -0.75 -10.78 18.71
CA PRO A 116 0.54 -10.64 19.37
C PRO A 116 1.61 -10.09 18.41
N ALA A 117 2.50 -9.24 18.95
CA ALA A 117 3.54 -8.61 18.15
C ALA A 117 4.49 -9.63 17.51
N PHE A 118 4.74 -10.76 18.19
CA PHE A 118 5.62 -11.80 17.65
C PHE A 118 5.03 -12.54 16.44
N ILE A 119 3.71 -12.40 16.21
CA ILE A 119 3.03 -12.91 15.02
C ILE A 119 2.94 -11.82 13.96
N LEU A 120 2.55 -10.62 14.38
CA LEU A 120 2.28 -9.50 13.46
C LEU A 120 3.54 -8.98 12.78
N LYS A 121 4.64 -8.79 13.52
CA LYS A 121 5.87 -8.23 12.97
C LYS A 121 6.51 -9.09 11.86
N PRO A 122 6.69 -10.42 12.06
CA PRO A 122 7.21 -11.26 10.98
C PRO A 122 6.29 -11.31 9.76
N MET A 123 4.98 -11.30 9.98
CA MET A 123 4.01 -11.30 8.89
C MET A 123 4.14 -10.03 8.04
N MET A 124 4.27 -8.87 8.67
CA MET A 124 4.47 -7.60 7.97
C MET A 124 5.78 -7.61 7.20
N LYS A 125 6.87 -8.11 7.80
CA LYS A 125 8.19 -8.17 7.14
C LYS A 125 8.19 -9.03 5.90
N SER A 126 7.42 -10.10 5.86
CA SER A 126 7.33 -10.97 4.67
C SER A 126 6.34 -10.42 3.65
N THR A 127 5.29 -9.75 4.09
CA THR A 127 4.23 -9.25 3.21
C THR A 127 4.68 -8.02 2.41
N LEU A 128 5.44 -7.11 3.03
CA LEU A 128 5.84 -5.86 2.37
C LEU A 128 6.68 -6.08 1.11
N PRO A 129 7.76 -6.89 1.13
CA PRO A 129 8.53 -7.12 -0.09
C PRO A 129 7.72 -7.79 -1.17
N THR A 130 6.87 -8.75 -0.81
CA THR A 130 6.00 -9.46 -1.76
C THR A 130 5.04 -8.49 -2.44
N MET A 131 4.44 -7.59 -1.68
CA MET A 131 3.54 -6.59 -2.20
C MET A 131 4.26 -5.60 -3.13
N MET A 132 5.43 -5.12 -2.71
CA MET A 132 6.24 -4.21 -3.52
C MET A 132 6.63 -4.85 -4.85
N ASP A 133 7.02 -6.11 -4.84
CA ASP A 133 7.35 -6.87 -6.07
C ASP A 133 6.10 -7.08 -6.93
N GLY A 134 4.95 -7.26 -6.31
CA GLY A 134 3.67 -7.37 -7.02
C GLY A 134 3.33 -6.12 -7.81
N PHE A 135 3.52 -4.95 -7.22
CA PHE A 135 3.33 -3.68 -7.92
C PHE A 135 4.34 -3.49 -9.06
N TYR A 136 5.58 -3.89 -8.85
CA TYR A 136 6.60 -3.87 -9.90
C TYR A 136 6.19 -4.76 -11.08
N ASN A 137 5.77 -5.98 -10.81
CA ASN A 137 5.33 -6.91 -11.86
C ASN A 137 4.10 -6.37 -12.60
N TRP A 138 3.16 -5.75 -11.90
CA TRP A 138 2.02 -5.11 -12.51
C TRP A 138 2.41 -3.94 -13.40
N ALA A 139 3.32 -3.07 -12.90
CA ALA A 139 3.80 -1.90 -13.63
C ALA A 139 4.50 -2.28 -14.93
N LYS A 140 5.25 -3.38 -14.92
CA LYS A 140 5.95 -3.88 -16.10
C LYS A 140 5.01 -4.29 -17.23
N LYS A 141 3.79 -4.67 -16.90
CA LYS A 141 2.79 -5.14 -17.86
C LYS A 141 1.99 -4.00 -18.50
N GLN A 142 2.13 -2.80 -17.97
CA GLN A 142 1.39 -1.62 -18.45
C GLN A 142 2.09 -0.89 -19.59
#